data_8f757a30c4b1a39b7e54c94a1e46b4ef
#
_entry.id   8f757a30c4b1a39b7e54c94a1e46b4ef
#
_cell.length_a   1.000
_cell.length_b   1.000
_cell.length_c   1.000
_cell.angle_alpha   90.00
_cell.angle_beta   90.00
_cell.angle_gamma   90.00
#
_symmetry.space_group_name_H-M   'P 1'
#
loop_
_entity.id
_entity.type
_entity.pdbx_description
1 polymer ?
#
loop_
_entity_poly.entity_id
_entity_poly.type
_entity_poly.pdbx_seq_one_letter_code
_entity_poly.pdbx_strand_id
1 'polypeptide(L)'
;VKLMGTTPERDWDHIELSHKTINTKAYKTVIEEAGKTDDQKTEITIQKGAGVDANGNAIDIAVDAQGNKYVLGKRVNGAYTGYTVEAYRKYVKADGSVLKEEKLHTDTYNYRNISYEVTPYVEPEPEEPEDPENPDDTTDPTNPDSGNTGDTGNTGSSGDNQDPFGTWW
;
A
#
# COMPACT_ATOMS: atom_id res chain seq x y z
N VAL A 1 20.08 -34.17 -58.63
CA VAL A 1 19.19 -35.06 -57.84
C VAL A 1 17.81 -34.44 -57.84
N LYS A 2 16.82 -35.07 -58.50
CA LYS A 2 15.45 -34.64 -58.52
C LYS A 2 14.73 -35.35 -57.37
N LEU A 3 14.41 -34.61 -56.30
CA LEU A 3 13.59 -35.11 -55.22
C LEU A 3 12.12 -35.18 -55.74
N MET A 4 11.65 -36.37 -55.95
CA MET A 4 10.25 -36.66 -56.29
C MET A 4 9.54 -36.99 -54.99
N GLY A 5 8.84 -36.04 -54.42
CA GLY A 5 7.93 -36.25 -53.31
C GLY A 5 6.51 -36.36 -53.81
N THR A 6 5.78 -37.39 -53.42
CA THR A 6 4.32 -37.43 -53.55
C THR A 6 3.72 -36.53 -52.51
N THR A 7 2.94 -35.50 -52.95
CA THR A 7 2.12 -34.73 -52.00
C THR A 7 1.02 -35.70 -51.52
N PRO A 8 0.93 -35.97 -50.20
CA PRO A 8 -0.15 -36.80 -49.70
C PRO A 8 -1.49 -36.16 -50.02
N GLU A 9 -2.45 -36.98 -50.40
CA GLU A 9 -3.83 -36.54 -50.61
C GLU A 9 -4.37 -35.95 -49.31
N ARG A 10 -4.85 -34.71 -49.37
CA ARG A 10 -5.34 -33.99 -48.22
C ARG A 10 -6.82 -33.65 -48.41
N ASP A 11 -7.63 -33.89 -47.38
CA ASP A 11 -9.05 -33.51 -47.37
C ASP A 11 -9.28 -32.05 -47.03
N TRP A 12 -8.19 -31.30 -46.78
CA TRP A 12 -8.20 -29.89 -46.42
C TRP A 12 -7.33 -29.05 -47.37
N ASP A 13 -7.72 -27.80 -47.59
CA ASP A 13 -7.04 -26.82 -48.46
C ASP A 13 -5.90 -26.12 -47.68
N HIS A 14 -6.22 -25.53 -46.53
CA HIS A 14 -5.25 -24.80 -45.72
C HIS A 14 -5.48 -25.02 -44.23
N ILE A 15 -4.50 -24.55 -43.43
CA ILE A 15 -4.54 -24.54 -41.96
C ILE A 15 -4.67 -23.12 -41.46
N GLU A 16 -5.61 -22.89 -40.57
CA GLU A 16 -5.74 -21.67 -39.80
C GLU A 16 -5.32 -21.91 -38.35
N LEU A 17 -4.60 -20.93 -37.79
CA LEU A 17 -4.30 -20.87 -36.36
C LEU A 17 -5.25 -19.87 -35.71
N SER A 18 -5.81 -20.28 -34.58
CA SER A 18 -6.66 -19.42 -33.75
C SER A 18 -6.29 -19.56 -32.28
N HIS A 19 -6.73 -18.61 -31.48
CA HIS A 19 -6.53 -18.66 -30.03
C HIS A 19 -7.81 -18.24 -29.33
N LYS A 20 -7.96 -18.71 -28.07
CA LYS A 20 -9.06 -18.36 -27.20
C LYS A 20 -8.51 -18.06 -25.81
N THR A 21 -8.77 -16.86 -25.30
CA THR A 21 -8.49 -16.53 -23.91
C THR A 21 -9.56 -17.19 -23.03
N ILE A 22 -9.13 -18.10 -22.14
CA ILE A 22 -10.03 -18.85 -21.26
C ILE A 22 -10.03 -18.32 -19.83
N ASN A 23 -8.98 -17.57 -19.44
CA ASN A 23 -8.90 -16.93 -18.14
C ASN A 23 -8.13 -15.60 -18.24
N THR A 24 -8.55 -14.64 -17.43
CA THR A 24 -7.89 -13.34 -17.29
C THR A 24 -7.73 -13.05 -15.81
N LYS A 25 -6.50 -12.78 -15.34
CA LYS A 25 -6.21 -12.41 -13.96
C LYS A 25 -5.72 -10.96 -13.93
N ALA A 26 -6.56 -10.05 -13.43
CA ALA A 26 -6.19 -8.65 -13.29
C ALA A 26 -5.07 -8.47 -12.26
N TYR A 27 -4.23 -7.47 -12.47
CA TYR A 27 -3.25 -7.05 -11.47
C TYR A 27 -3.92 -6.27 -10.33
N LYS A 28 -3.23 -6.20 -9.20
CA LYS A 28 -3.62 -5.43 -8.02
C LYS A 28 -2.55 -4.40 -7.69
N THR A 29 -2.89 -3.45 -6.85
CA THR A 29 -1.94 -2.54 -6.22
C THR A 29 -1.56 -3.10 -4.86
N VAL A 30 -0.26 -3.27 -4.61
CA VAL A 30 0.24 -3.95 -3.40
C VAL A 30 1.41 -3.20 -2.78
N ILE A 31 1.67 -3.48 -1.52
CA ILE A 31 2.90 -3.05 -0.83
C ILE A 31 4.07 -3.89 -1.33
N GLU A 32 5.23 -3.26 -1.55
CA GLU A 32 6.46 -3.99 -1.83
C GLU A 32 6.98 -4.63 -0.54
N GLU A 33 6.93 -5.94 -0.50
CA GLU A 33 7.35 -6.74 0.65
C GLU A 33 8.40 -7.76 0.20
N ALA A 34 9.61 -7.61 0.75
CA ALA A 34 10.72 -8.49 0.41
C ALA A 34 10.42 -9.95 0.73
N GLY A 35 10.75 -10.85 -0.21
CA GLY A 35 10.58 -12.29 -0.04
C GLY A 35 9.16 -12.81 -0.22
N LYS A 36 8.17 -11.94 -0.47
CA LYS A 36 6.80 -12.36 -0.80
C LYS A 36 6.57 -12.43 -2.30
N THR A 37 5.80 -13.44 -2.72
CA THR A 37 5.27 -13.53 -4.09
C THR A 37 4.11 -12.56 -4.27
N ASP A 38 3.76 -12.23 -5.51
CA ASP A 38 2.67 -11.29 -5.82
C ASP A 38 1.32 -11.66 -5.17
N ASP A 39 1.05 -12.94 -4.97
CA ASP A 39 -0.17 -13.42 -4.30
C ASP A 39 -0.15 -13.24 -2.77
N GLN A 40 1.04 -13.06 -2.19
CA GLN A 40 1.24 -12.95 -0.74
C GLN A 40 1.40 -11.51 -0.27
N LYS A 41 1.60 -10.57 -1.21
CA LYS A 41 1.77 -9.14 -0.89
C LYS A 41 0.45 -8.53 -0.43
N THR A 42 0.55 -7.59 0.49
CA THR A 42 -0.60 -6.85 1.03
C THR A 42 -1.22 -5.95 -0.04
N GLU A 43 -2.49 -6.18 -0.35
CA GLU A 43 -3.27 -5.34 -1.28
C GLU A 43 -3.64 -4.01 -0.63
N ILE A 44 -3.50 -2.92 -1.39
CA ILE A 44 -3.80 -1.57 -0.95
C ILE A 44 -4.67 -0.82 -1.96
N THR A 45 -5.44 0.13 -1.45
CA THR A 45 -6.17 1.11 -2.24
C THR A 45 -5.53 2.48 -2.05
N ILE A 46 -5.23 3.17 -3.16
CA ILE A 46 -4.63 4.51 -3.10
C ILE A 46 -5.74 5.55 -3.01
N GLN A 47 -5.66 6.40 -2.00
CA GLN A 47 -6.52 7.56 -1.78
C GLN A 47 -5.70 8.82 -2.00
N LYS A 48 -5.95 9.52 -3.11
CA LYS A 48 -5.20 10.71 -3.48
C LYS A 48 -5.54 11.88 -2.59
N GLY A 49 -4.50 12.55 -2.07
CA GLY A 49 -4.64 13.74 -1.24
C GLY A 49 -5.38 13.51 0.09
N ALA A 50 -5.50 12.27 0.54
CA ALA A 50 -6.29 11.92 1.72
C ALA A 50 -5.51 12.06 3.05
N GLY A 51 -4.21 12.32 2.99
CA GLY A 51 -3.36 12.60 4.15
C GLY A 51 -2.76 13.98 4.09
N VAL A 52 -2.13 14.38 5.18
CA VAL A 52 -1.32 15.60 5.27
C VAL A 52 0.06 15.24 5.80
N ASP A 53 1.10 15.90 5.27
CA ASP A 53 2.45 15.80 5.80
C ASP A 53 2.66 16.71 7.02
N ALA A 54 3.84 16.67 7.62
CA ALA A 54 4.20 17.52 8.77
C ALA A 54 4.15 19.03 8.47
N ASN A 55 4.09 19.42 7.18
CA ASN A 55 4.00 20.82 6.76
C ASN A 55 2.57 21.23 6.37
N GLY A 56 1.59 20.32 6.54
CA GLY A 56 0.19 20.55 6.16
C GLY A 56 -0.11 20.36 4.68
N ASN A 57 0.81 19.83 3.86
CA ASN A 57 0.56 19.57 2.45
C ASN A 57 -0.19 18.26 2.28
N ALA A 58 -1.12 18.24 1.31
CA ALA A 58 -1.85 17.02 0.96
C ALA A 58 -0.91 15.97 0.36
N ILE A 59 -1.01 14.73 0.85
CA ILE A 59 -0.26 13.57 0.38
C ILE A 59 -1.17 12.41 0.05
N ASP A 60 -0.71 11.52 -0.84
CA ASP A 60 -1.42 10.29 -1.19
C ASP A 60 -1.23 9.24 -0.09
N ILE A 61 -2.33 8.62 0.32
CA ILE A 61 -2.34 7.54 1.31
C ILE A 61 -2.74 6.24 0.65
N ALA A 62 -2.08 5.16 1.05
CA ALA A 62 -2.49 3.79 0.78
C ALA A 62 -3.23 3.22 1.99
N VAL A 63 -4.30 2.47 1.75
CA VAL A 63 -5.09 1.81 2.81
C VAL A 63 -5.21 0.33 2.49
N ASP A 64 -4.89 -0.54 3.44
CA ASP A 64 -5.07 -1.99 3.32
C ASP A 64 -6.50 -2.44 3.71
N ALA A 65 -6.78 -3.74 3.57
CA ALA A 65 -8.08 -4.31 3.90
C ALA A 65 -8.41 -4.26 5.40
N GLN A 66 -7.42 -4.08 6.27
CA GLN A 66 -7.57 -3.93 7.71
C GLN A 66 -7.76 -2.48 8.14
N GLY A 67 -7.65 -1.54 7.20
CA GLY A 67 -7.79 -0.10 7.45
C GLY A 67 -6.49 0.59 7.92
N ASN A 68 -5.36 -0.13 7.87
CA ASN A 68 -4.07 0.51 8.16
C ASN A 68 -3.74 1.49 7.05
N LYS A 69 -3.25 2.67 7.47
CA LYS A 69 -2.90 3.76 6.57
C LYS A 69 -1.39 3.86 6.40
N TYR A 70 -0.96 4.15 5.18
CA TYR A 70 0.43 4.29 4.81
C TYR A 70 0.64 5.50 3.93
N VAL A 71 1.75 6.18 4.07
CA VAL A 71 2.22 7.17 3.09
C VAL A 71 2.73 6.43 1.87
N LEU A 72 2.23 6.81 0.71
CA LEU A 72 2.63 6.20 -0.56
C LEU A 72 4.03 6.69 -0.95
N GLY A 73 4.95 5.76 -1.07
CA GLY A 73 6.33 6.00 -1.48
C GLY A 73 6.56 5.72 -2.96
N LYS A 74 7.76 5.27 -3.27
CA LYS A 74 8.19 5.01 -4.65
C LYS A 74 7.50 3.79 -5.24
N ARG A 75 7.06 3.91 -6.49
CA ARG A 75 6.61 2.77 -7.30
C ARG A 75 7.82 1.91 -7.67
N VAL A 76 7.78 0.62 -7.34
CA VAL A 76 8.85 -0.34 -7.60
C VAL A 76 8.65 -1.05 -8.94
N ASN A 77 7.43 -1.51 -9.21
CA ASN A 77 7.10 -2.31 -10.38
C ASN A 77 6.01 -1.68 -11.25
N GLY A 78 6.07 -2.00 -12.56
CA GLY A 78 4.92 -1.87 -13.45
C GLY A 78 4.00 -3.09 -13.34
N ALA A 79 2.73 -2.92 -13.69
CA ALA A 79 1.74 -3.97 -13.66
C ALA A 79 1.39 -4.48 -15.06
N TYR A 80 0.98 -5.75 -15.14
CA TYR A 80 0.32 -6.31 -16.30
C TYR A 80 -0.64 -7.44 -15.92
N THR A 81 -1.68 -7.57 -16.71
CA THR A 81 -2.71 -8.59 -16.57
C THR A 81 -2.18 -9.94 -17.04
N GLY A 82 -2.47 -10.99 -16.32
CA GLY A 82 -2.18 -12.36 -16.71
C GLY A 82 -3.30 -12.95 -17.56
N TYR A 83 -2.94 -13.91 -18.40
CA TYR A 83 -3.86 -14.59 -19.29
C TYR A 83 -3.57 -16.08 -19.35
N THR A 84 -4.61 -16.87 -19.48
CA THR A 84 -4.50 -18.26 -19.94
C THR A 84 -5.15 -18.36 -21.31
N VAL A 85 -4.38 -18.81 -22.27
CA VAL A 85 -4.78 -18.83 -23.68
C VAL A 85 -4.64 -20.24 -24.23
N GLU A 86 -5.66 -20.71 -24.91
CA GLU A 86 -5.62 -21.95 -25.68
C GLU A 86 -5.38 -21.66 -27.15
N ALA A 87 -4.41 -22.35 -27.73
CA ALA A 87 -4.11 -22.29 -29.16
C ALA A 87 -4.76 -23.48 -29.89
N TYR A 88 -5.34 -23.19 -31.04
CA TYR A 88 -6.05 -24.15 -31.86
C TYR A 88 -5.55 -24.13 -33.27
N ARG A 89 -5.64 -25.28 -33.92
CA ARG A 89 -5.40 -25.48 -35.35
C ARG A 89 -6.68 -25.97 -36.02
N LYS A 90 -7.10 -25.27 -37.06
CA LYS A 90 -8.25 -25.63 -37.89
C LYS A 90 -7.78 -26.08 -39.25
N TYR A 91 -8.35 -27.20 -39.72
CA TYR A 91 -8.17 -27.68 -41.05
C TYR A 91 -9.38 -27.24 -41.89
N VAL A 92 -9.15 -26.39 -42.88
CA VAL A 92 -10.20 -25.71 -43.64
C VAL A 92 -10.23 -26.30 -45.04
N LYS A 93 -11.41 -26.65 -45.53
CA LYS A 93 -11.63 -27.13 -46.89
C LYS A 93 -11.67 -25.97 -47.89
N ALA A 94 -11.57 -26.27 -49.20
CA ALA A 94 -11.62 -25.29 -50.27
C ALA A 94 -12.92 -24.45 -50.27
N ASP A 95 -14.01 -24.99 -49.71
CA ASP A 95 -15.31 -24.31 -49.61
C ASP A 95 -15.39 -23.42 -48.34
N GLY A 96 -14.33 -23.32 -47.56
CA GLY A 96 -14.27 -22.54 -46.33
C GLY A 96 -14.83 -23.24 -45.09
N SER A 97 -15.34 -24.48 -45.23
CA SER A 97 -15.83 -25.24 -44.07
C SER A 97 -14.69 -25.80 -43.25
N VAL A 98 -14.86 -25.85 -41.90
CA VAL A 98 -13.89 -26.47 -41.01
C VAL A 98 -14.08 -27.97 -40.99
N LEU A 99 -13.07 -28.71 -41.45
CA LEU A 99 -13.06 -30.18 -41.41
C LEU A 99 -12.79 -30.68 -39.99
N LYS A 100 -11.79 -30.09 -39.31
CA LYS A 100 -11.34 -30.51 -37.98
C LYS A 100 -10.76 -29.30 -37.27
N GLU A 101 -11.02 -29.22 -35.98
CA GLU A 101 -10.35 -28.30 -35.05
C GLU A 101 -9.68 -29.10 -33.95
N GLU A 102 -8.44 -28.80 -33.65
CA GLU A 102 -7.71 -29.44 -32.58
C GLU A 102 -6.98 -28.43 -31.72
N LYS A 103 -7.04 -28.62 -30.40
CA LYS A 103 -6.29 -27.86 -29.44
C LYS A 103 -4.82 -28.28 -29.51
N LEU A 104 -3.93 -27.32 -29.66
CA LEU A 104 -2.49 -27.53 -29.72
C LEU A 104 -1.89 -27.53 -28.32
N HIS A 105 -2.09 -26.47 -27.58
CA HIS A 105 -1.52 -26.28 -26.25
C HIS A 105 -2.30 -25.20 -25.48
N THR A 106 -1.95 -25.07 -24.22
CA THR A 106 -2.42 -23.99 -23.35
C THR A 106 -1.21 -23.25 -22.82
N ASP A 107 -1.19 -21.94 -23.00
CA ASP A 107 -0.18 -21.03 -22.47
C ASP A 107 -0.72 -20.23 -21.31
N THR A 108 0.09 -20.08 -20.27
CA THR A 108 -0.24 -19.22 -19.12
C THR A 108 0.78 -18.09 -19.01
N TYR A 109 0.27 -16.88 -19.11
CA TYR A 109 1.02 -15.65 -18.90
C TYR A 109 0.71 -15.14 -17.51
N ASN A 110 1.71 -15.12 -16.62
CA ASN A 110 1.54 -14.68 -15.25
C ASN A 110 1.24 -13.18 -15.22
N TYR A 111 0.36 -12.78 -14.32
CA TYR A 111 0.13 -11.36 -14.00
C TYR A 111 1.28 -10.82 -13.13
N ARG A 112 1.36 -9.51 -13.04
CA ARG A 112 2.28 -8.82 -12.15
C ARG A 112 1.57 -7.63 -11.52
N ASN A 113 1.62 -7.55 -10.20
CA ASN A 113 1.05 -6.46 -9.44
C ASN A 113 1.88 -5.18 -9.60
N ILE A 114 1.21 -4.03 -9.49
CA ILE A 114 1.91 -2.77 -9.27
C ILE A 114 2.25 -2.68 -7.78
N SER A 115 3.51 -2.48 -7.46
CA SER A 115 3.97 -2.40 -6.07
C SER A 115 4.59 -1.05 -5.74
N TYR A 116 4.38 -0.64 -4.50
CA TYR A 116 4.89 0.60 -3.92
C TYR A 116 5.60 0.34 -2.61
N GLU A 117 6.70 1.05 -2.40
CA GLU A 117 7.25 1.24 -1.07
C GLU A 117 6.28 2.10 -0.26
N VAL A 118 6.09 1.78 1.01
CA VAL A 118 5.19 2.54 1.88
C VAL A 118 5.82 2.71 3.26
N THR A 119 5.41 3.77 3.97
CA THR A 119 5.73 3.98 5.38
C THR A 119 4.42 4.14 6.17
N PRO A 120 4.35 3.70 7.44
CA PRO A 120 3.15 3.93 8.24
C PRO A 120 2.77 5.41 8.26
N TYR A 121 1.48 5.71 8.06
CA TYR A 121 0.96 7.07 8.16
C TYR A 121 0.50 7.33 9.59
N VAL A 122 1.04 8.41 10.18
CA VAL A 122 0.59 8.93 11.47
C VAL A 122 -0.07 10.27 11.18
N GLU A 123 -1.33 10.39 11.56
CA GLU A 123 -2.07 11.65 11.43
C GLU A 123 -1.42 12.69 12.36
N PRO A 124 -1.07 13.89 11.85
CA PRO A 124 -0.54 14.95 12.71
C PRO A 124 -1.55 15.28 13.82
N GLU A 125 -1.08 15.34 15.06
CA GLU A 125 -1.94 15.84 16.14
C GLU A 125 -2.36 17.27 15.83
N PRO A 126 -3.66 17.61 16.01
CA PRO A 126 -4.09 18.99 15.90
C PRO A 126 -3.28 19.82 16.89
N GLU A 127 -2.66 20.89 16.42
CA GLU A 127 -2.03 21.85 17.32
C GLU A 127 -3.12 22.32 18.30
N GLU A 128 -2.94 22.03 19.60
CA GLU A 128 -3.79 22.59 20.62
C GLU A 128 -3.72 24.15 20.46
N PRO A 129 -4.87 24.85 20.39
CA PRO A 129 -4.83 26.27 20.31
C PRO A 129 -4.02 26.79 21.50
N GLU A 130 -2.94 27.51 21.23
CA GLU A 130 -2.16 28.17 22.26
C GLU A 130 -3.17 28.99 23.09
N ASP A 131 -3.26 28.66 24.39
CA ASP A 131 -4.11 29.36 25.33
C ASP A 131 -3.67 30.84 25.28
N PRO A 132 -4.56 31.79 24.87
CA PRO A 132 -4.17 33.18 24.80
C PRO A 132 -3.71 33.56 26.19
N GLU A 133 -2.41 33.90 26.32
CA GLU A 133 -1.81 34.41 27.53
C GLU A 133 -2.78 35.37 28.17
N ASN A 134 -3.22 35.00 29.38
CA ASN A 134 -4.12 35.83 30.19
C ASN A 134 -3.45 37.18 30.47
N PRO A 135 -3.89 38.28 29.82
CA PRO A 135 -3.27 39.58 30.06
C PRO A 135 -3.89 40.26 31.28
N ASP A 136 -3.81 39.59 32.43
CA ASP A 136 -4.28 40.20 33.67
C ASP A 136 -3.27 39.99 34.81
N ASP A 137 -2.06 40.52 34.62
CA ASP A 137 -1.20 40.90 35.75
C ASP A 137 -1.05 42.45 35.76
N THR A 138 -2.16 43.10 36.03
CA THR A 138 -2.13 44.47 36.50
C THR A 138 -1.64 44.44 37.93
N THR A 139 -0.34 44.53 38.10
CA THR A 139 0.29 44.98 39.35
C THR A 139 -0.28 46.34 39.71
N ASP A 140 -1.18 46.34 40.68
CA ASP A 140 -1.62 47.55 41.38
C ASP A 140 -0.49 48.06 42.31
N PRO A 141 0.15 49.18 42.01
CA PRO A 141 1.19 49.74 42.86
C PRO A 141 0.60 50.87 43.78
N THR A 142 -0.22 50.53 44.75
CA THR A 142 -0.53 51.45 45.84
C THR A 142 -1.04 50.79 47.09
N ASN A 143 -0.15 50.42 47.97
CA ASN A 143 -0.41 50.64 49.40
C ASN A 143 0.90 50.67 50.20
N PRO A 144 1.39 51.81 50.62
CA PRO A 144 2.39 51.92 51.67
C PRO A 144 1.68 52.04 52.99
N ASP A 145 2.02 51.20 53.92
CA ASP A 145 2.11 51.59 55.34
C ASP A 145 1.43 50.57 56.29
N SER A 146 2.17 50.34 57.29
CA SER A 146 1.91 49.84 58.63
C SER A 146 2.53 48.53 59.01
N GLY A 147 3.67 48.57 59.48
CA GLY A 147 4.29 48.22 60.74
C GLY A 147 3.55 47.38 61.73
N ASN A 148 4.18 46.37 62.19
CA ASN A 148 4.47 46.08 63.58
C ASN A 148 4.97 44.69 63.82
N THR A 149 6.16 44.63 64.35
CA THR A 149 6.68 43.79 65.48
C THR A 149 6.02 42.47 65.88
N GLY A 150 6.92 41.50 66.13
CA GLY A 150 6.79 40.46 67.17
C GLY A 150 6.76 39.05 66.65
N ASP A 151 7.81 38.43 66.75
CA ASP A 151 8.45 37.73 67.88
C ASP A 151 8.15 36.21 67.86
N THR A 152 9.27 35.48 67.97
CA THR A 152 9.44 34.15 68.56
C THR A 152 8.77 32.92 67.86
N GLY A 153 9.58 32.05 67.36
CA GLY A 153 10.06 30.91 68.17
C GLY A 153 9.51 29.60 67.67
N ASN A 154 10.40 28.79 67.35
CA ASN A 154 10.53 27.39 67.79
C ASN A 154 10.49 26.31 66.68
N THR A 155 11.68 25.80 66.48
CA THR A 155 12.13 24.40 66.52
C THR A 155 11.19 23.29 65.99
N GLY A 156 11.79 22.44 65.18
CA GLY A 156 11.64 21.00 65.29
C GLY A 156 11.37 20.29 63.99
N SER A 157 12.39 19.70 63.48
CA SER A 157 12.70 18.30 63.43
C SER A 157 12.17 17.52 62.21
N SER A 158 13.12 17.15 61.40
CA SER A 158 13.42 15.75 60.96
C SER A 158 12.28 14.88 60.42
N GLY A 159 12.50 14.39 59.28
CA GLY A 159 11.82 13.21 58.78
C GLY A 159 12.25 12.81 57.37
N ASP A 160 13.41 12.20 57.31
CA ASP A 160 13.83 11.38 56.16
C ASP A 160 12.77 10.34 55.82
N ASN A 161 12.65 10.03 54.54
CA ASN A 161 12.58 8.67 53.99
C ASN A 161 12.39 8.77 52.49
N GLN A 162 13.45 8.56 51.71
CA GLN A 162 13.88 7.29 51.11
C GLN A 162 12.85 6.71 50.14
N ASP A 163 13.29 6.75 48.89
CA ASP A 163 12.97 5.79 47.84
C ASP A 163 12.90 4.35 48.32
N PRO A 164 12.17 3.45 47.67
CA PRO A 164 12.87 2.68 46.69
C PRO A 164 12.05 2.12 45.49
N PHE A 165 12.75 2.03 44.36
CA PHE A 165 12.73 0.95 43.39
C PHE A 165 11.42 0.24 43.01
N GLY A 166 11.17 0.22 41.72
CA GLY A 166 10.31 -0.76 41.09
C GLY A 166 10.48 -0.85 39.58
N THR A 167 11.64 -1.37 39.16
CA THR A 167 11.76 -2.03 37.83
C THR A 167 10.81 -3.21 37.78
N TRP A 168 10.12 -3.41 36.65
CA TRP A 168 9.72 -4.72 36.12
C TRP A 168 9.35 -4.59 34.65
N TRP A 169 10.16 -5.26 33.85
CA TRP A 169 10.05 -6.05 32.61
C TRP A 169 9.40 -5.41 31.41
#